data_89ae31c9419348df5ad9dc70f41c90ad
#
_entry.id   89ae31c9419348df5ad9dc70f41c90ad
#
_cell.length_a   1.000
_cell.length_b   1.000
_cell.length_c   1.000
_cell.angle_alpha   90.00
_cell.angle_beta   90.00
_cell.angle_gamma   90.00
#
_symmetry.space_group_name_H-M   'P 1'
#
loop_
_entity.id
_entity.type
_entity.pdbx_description
1 polymer ?
#
loop_
_entity_poly.entity_id
_entity_poly.type
_entity_poly.pdbx_seq_one_letter_code
_entity_poly.pdbx_strand_id
1 'polypeptide(L)'
;MGKEKKDQYVIACLDSESDADAVLPMARHFAARLGKGLMVLNVSSDGHNEWLKQYGLPYVGLRGDWKTAIDALPTAFGGVVAVTTVRDEAPRSSLINPRTMLRIFADCKIAWLVTGEKHRQSADGQWPSETWITLDHRRESKEKLIWASYMVRFFGSRLTIATPAYSDAGFREKLRNNILFATKMLRPLEVPFTTADMPSSNFRQPDMVLVGQHGKPDAATGLLVAMTTDRRDRDLLDMVAGPTELRLLRQCPSPIMFVNHRDDIYVLCD
;
A
#
# COMPACT_ATOMS: atom_id res chain seq x y z
N MET A 1 18.49 -7.95 -29.15
CA MET A 1 17.79 -8.98 -28.33
C MET A 1 16.74 -8.25 -27.49
N GLY A 2 15.47 -8.28 -27.91
CA GLY A 2 14.39 -7.71 -27.12
C GLY A 2 14.24 -8.54 -25.84
N LYS A 3 14.30 -7.88 -24.67
CA LYS A 3 13.92 -8.54 -23.42
C LYS A 3 12.45 -8.94 -23.58
N GLU A 4 12.15 -10.23 -23.53
CA GLU A 4 10.78 -10.73 -23.42
C GLU A 4 10.11 -9.96 -22.28
N LYS A 5 9.01 -9.29 -22.60
CA LYS A 5 8.24 -8.52 -21.62
C LYS A 5 7.57 -9.53 -20.70
N LYS A 6 8.16 -9.77 -19.53
CA LYS A 6 7.64 -10.71 -18.56
C LYS A 6 6.22 -10.27 -18.18
N ASP A 7 5.27 -11.20 -18.20
CA ASP A 7 3.91 -10.92 -17.75
C ASP A 7 3.92 -10.37 -16.34
N GLN A 8 3.11 -9.36 -16.11
CA GLN A 8 2.99 -8.69 -14.81
C GLN A 8 1.61 -8.91 -14.24
N TYR A 9 1.55 -9.16 -12.93
CA TYR A 9 0.32 -9.53 -12.24
C TYR A 9 0.06 -8.68 -11.00
N VAL A 10 -1.22 -8.41 -10.76
CA VAL A 10 -1.73 -8.10 -9.44
C VAL A 10 -1.97 -9.42 -8.74
N ILE A 11 -1.47 -9.57 -7.52
CA ILE A 11 -1.52 -10.83 -6.78
C ILE A 11 -2.55 -10.71 -5.65
N ALA A 12 -3.62 -11.48 -5.74
CA ALA A 12 -4.60 -11.61 -4.66
C ALA A 12 -4.09 -12.65 -3.65
N CYS A 13 -3.65 -12.20 -2.49
CA CYS A 13 -3.17 -13.08 -1.41
C CYS A 13 -4.35 -13.48 -0.51
N LEU A 14 -4.75 -14.73 -0.58
CA LEU A 14 -5.85 -15.30 0.21
C LEU A 14 -5.31 -16.31 1.21
N ASP A 15 -5.58 -16.11 2.48
CA ASP A 15 -5.21 -17.07 3.53
C ASP A 15 -6.23 -18.22 3.61
N SER A 16 -7.49 -17.91 3.30
CA SER A 16 -8.62 -18.85 3.28
C SER A 16 -9.66 -18.44 2.25
N GLU A 17 -10.60 -19.33 1.99
CA GLU A 17 -11.75 -19.07 1.10
C GLU A 17 -12.58 -17.86 1.56
N SER A 18 -12.74 -17.69 2.88
CA SER A 18 -13.51 -16.57 3.45
C SER A 18 -12.93 -15.18 3.17
N ASP A 19 -11.69 -15.09 2.70
CA ASP A 19 -11.04 -13.82 2.37
C ASP A 19 -11.34 -13.36 0.94
N ALA A 20 -11.82 -14.27 0.11
CA ALA A 20 -12.02 -14.03 -1.32
C ALA A 20 -12.96 -12.85 -1.60
N ASP A 21 -14.06 -12.76 -0.86
CA ASP A 21 -15.04 -11.69 -1.02
C ASP A 21 -14.50 -10.29 -0.69
N ALA A 22 -13.55 -10.20 0.22
CA ALA A 22 -12.93 -8.94 0.57
C ALA A 22 -11.77 -8.57 -0.38
N VAL A 23 -11.06 -9.56 -0.93
CA VAL A 23 -9.82 -9.33 -1.69
C VAL A 23 -10.05 -9.34 -3.20
N LEU A 24 -10.78 -10.31 -3.74
CA LEU A 24 -10.88 -10.50 -5.20
C LEU A 24 -11.53 -9.32 -5.95
N PRO A 25 -12.60 -8.67 -5.46
CA PRO A 25 -13.17 -7.51 -6.17
C PRO A 25 -12.13 -6.41 -6.34
N MET A 26 -11.38 -6.10 -5.29
CA MET A 26 -10.35 -5.08 -5.29
C MET A 26 -9.17 -5.46 -6.18
N ALA A 27 -8.71 -6.70 -6.10
CA ALA A 27 -7.61 -7.20 -6.94
C ALA A 27 -7.99 -7.20 -8.43
N ARG A 28 -9.22 -7.59 -8.79
CA ARG A 28 -9.76 -7.51 -10.16
C ARG A 28 -9.78 -6.07 -10.66
N HIS A 29 -10.26 -5.15 -9.83
CA HIS A 29 -10.32 -3.73 -10.16
C HIS A 29 -8.91 -3.17 -10.44
N PHE A 30 -7.94 -3.45 -9.56
CA PHE A 30 -6.56 -3.02 -9.75
C PHE A 30 -5.93 -3.62 -11.00
N ALA A 31 -6.11 -4.92 -11.24
CA ALA A 31 -5.57 -5.60 -12.41
C ALA A 31 -6.11 -4.96 -13.70
N ALA A 32 -7.42 -4.75 -13.78
CA ALA A 32 -8.08 -4.12 -14.94
C ALA A 32 -7.58 -2.69 -15.17
N ARG A 33 -7.51 -1.84 -14.14
CA ARG A 33 -7.07 -0.45 -14.25
C ARG A 33 -5.60 -0.32 -14.62
N LEU A 34 -4.74 -1.18 -14.07
CA LEU A 34 -3.31 -1.18 -14.40
C LEU A 34 -2.97 -1.89 -15.71
N GLY A 35 -3.94 -2.55 -16.36
CA GLY A 35 -3.71 -3.36 -17.55
C GLY A 35 -2.78 -4.55 -17.28
N LYS A 36 -2.93 -5.19 -16.11
CA LYS A 36 -2.11 -6.34 -15.67
C LYS A 36 -2.97 -7.60 -15.54
N GLY A 37 -2.31 -8.76 -15.56
CA GLY A 37 -2.97 -10.02 -15.19
C GLY A 37 -3.39 -10.02 -13.72
N LEU A 38 -4.34 -10.90 -13.38
CA LEU A 38 -4.69 -11.20 -12.01
C LEU A 38 -4.30 -12.66 -11.72
N MET A 39 -3.63 -12.86 -10.59
CA MET A 39 -3.26 -14.19 -10.09
C MET A 39 -3.66 -14.30 -8.62
N VAL A 40 -4.11 -15.48 -8.22
CA VAL A 40 -4.40 -15.78 -6.81
C VAL A 40 -3.23 -16.53 -6.20
N LEU A 41 -2.78 -16.12 -5.03
CA LEU A 41 -1.78 -16.80 -4.23
C LEU A 41 -2.38 -17.24 -2.91
N ASN A 42 -2.20 -18.51 -2.59
CA ASN A 42 -2.45 -19.08 -1.27
C ASN A 42 -1.22 -19.84 -0.78
N VAL A 43 -0.98 -19.78 0.50
CA VAL A 43 0.08 -20.56 1.16
C VAL A 43 -0.56 -21.34 2.30
N SER A 44 -0.50 -22.65 2.22
CA SER A 44 -1.04 -23.54 3.24
C SER A 44 0.00 -24.55 3.73
N SER A 45 -0.13 -24.99 4.98
CA SER A 45 0.77 -25.98 5.56
C SER A 45 0.60 -27.39 4.97
N ASP A 46 -0.60 -27.70 4.51
CA ASP A 46 -1.00 -29.01 3.96
C ASP A 46 -1.02 -29.05 2.44
N GLY A 47 -0.96 -27.89 1.78
CA GLY A 47 -1.01 -27.78 0.31
C GLY A 47 -2.43 -27.93 -0.26
N HIS A 48 -3.47 -27.89 0.57
CA HIS A 48 -4.87 -27.99 0.13
C HIS A 48 -5.35 -26.67 -0.49
N ASN A 49 -5.20 -26.54 -1.81
CA ASN A 49 -5.52 -25.33 -2.55
C ASN A 49 -6.58 -25.56 -3.65
N GLU A 50 -7.28 -26.71 -3.62
CA GLU A 50 -8.26 -27.08 -4.64
C GLU A 50 -9.43 -26.09 -4.74
N TRP A 51 -9.81 -25.47 -3.63
CA TRP A 51 -10.86 -24.45 -3.58
C TRP A 51 -10.56 -23.20 -4.45
N LEU A 52 -9.29 -22.95 -4.79
CA LEU A 52 -8.92 -21.84 -5.67
C LEU A 52 -9.47 -22.00 -7.09
N LYS A 53 -9.70 -23.23 -7.56
CA LYS A 53 -10.22 -23.53 -8.90
C LYS A 53 -11.58 -22.91 -9.19
N GLN A 54 -12.41 -22.76 -8.15
CA GLN A 54 -13.77 -22.20 -8.29
C GLN A 54 -13.80 -20.76 -8.81
N TYR A 55 -12.72 -20.00 -8.65
CA TYR A 55 -12.67 -18.60 -9.09
C TYR A 55 -12.34 -18.45 -10.58
N GLY A 56 -11.95 -19.52 -11.28
CA GLY A 56 -11.60 -19.49 -12.71
C GLY A 56 -10.43 -18.55 -13.04
N LEU A 57 -9.55 -18.29 -12.07
CA LEU A 57 -8.39 -17.41 -12.19
C LEU A 57 -7.09 -18.21 -12.18
N PRO A 58 -6.02 -17.74 -12.83
CA PRO A 58 -4.69 -18.27 -12.58
C PRO A 58 -4.38 -18.25 -11.09
N TYR A 59 -3.90 -19.36 -10.56
CA TYR A 59 -3.57 -19.45 -9.14
C TYR A 59 -2.27 -20.19 -8.89
N VAL A 60 -1.66 -19.87 -7.77
CA VAL A 60 -0.49 -20.57 -7.22
C VAL A 60 -0.83 -20.96 -5.79
N GLY A 61 -0.84 -22.24 -5.53
CA GLY A 61 -0.94 -22.82 -4.19
C GLY A 61 0.45 -23.33 -3.78
N LEU A 62 0.98 -22.77 -2.70
CA LEU A 62 2.28 -23.17 -2.17
C LEU A 62 2.13 -23.87 -0.84
N ARG A 63 3.00 -24.86 -0.63
CA ARG A 63 3.22 -25.44 0.70
C ARG A 63 4.42 -24.74 1.34
N GLY A 64 4.24 -24.17 2.53
CA GLY A 64 5.35 -23.48 3.21
C GLY A 64 4.91 -22.29 4.04
N ASP A 65 5.68 -21.25 3.98
CA ASP A 65 5.42 -20.01 4.71
C ASP A 65 5.20 -18.80 3.80
N TRP A 66 4.39 -17.87 4.28
CA TRP A 66 4.02 -16.66 3.55
C TRP A 66 5.21 -15.73 3.26
N LYS A 67 6.22 -15.70 4.14
CA LYS A 67 7.36 -14.80 3.92
C LYS A 67 8.13 -15.19 2.66
N THR A 68 8.47 -16.45 2.54
CA THR A 68 9.15 -16.98 1.34
C THR A 68 8.34 -16.74 0.07
N ALA A 69 7.03 -16.95 0.12
CA ALA A 69 6.15 -16.72 -1.02
C ALA A 69 6.10 -15.24 -1.43
N ILE A 70 5.96 -14.33 -0.48
CA ILE A 70 5.91 -12.87 -0.72
C ILE A 70 7.25 -12.35 -1.26
N ASP A 71 8.37 -12.80 -0.74
CA ASP A 71 9.70 -12.41 -1.22
C ASP A 71 9.93 -12.83 -2.70
N ALA A 72 9.28 -13.91 -3.14
CA ALA A 72 9.35 -14.40 -4.50
C ALA A 72 8.40 -13.67 -5.50
N LEU A 73 7.42 -12.88 -5.02
CA LEU A 73 6.39 -12.27 -5.87
C LEU A 73 6.95 -11.49 -7.06
N PRO A 74 7.92 -10.57 -6.91
CA PRO A 74 8.37 -9.76 -8.03
C PRO A 74 9.19 -10.55 -9.05
N THR A 75 9.94 -11.54 -8.61
CA THR A 75 10.91 -12.28 -9.44
C THR A 75 10.33 -13.53 -10.08
N ALA A 76 9.66 -14.36 -9.30
CA ALA A 76 9.10 -15.63 -9.77
C ALA A 76 7.74 -15.45 -10.46
N PHE A 77 6.90 -14.57 -9.94
CA PHE A 77 5.51 -14.42 -10.38
C PHE A 77 5.22 -13.12 -11.13
N GLY A 78 6.21 -12.23 -11.33
CA GLY A 78 5.97 -10.94 -12.00
C GLY A 78 4.99 -10.04 -11.24
N GLY A 79 4.88 -10.21 -9.91
CA GLY A 79 3.98 -9.43 -9.07
C GLY A 79 4.37 -7.94 -9.06
N VAL A 80 3.38 -7.07 -9.21
CA VAL A 80 3.55 -5.61 -9.14
C VAL A 80 2.83 -5.00 -7.93
N VAL A 81 1.72 -5.58 -7.53
CA VAL A 81 0.93 -5.23 -6.35
C VAL A 81 0.43 -6.51 -5.70
N ALA A 82 0.54 -6.63 -4.39
CA ALA A 82 -0.14 -7.64 -3.62
C ALA A 82 -1.41 -7.03 -2.98
N VAL A 83 -2.52 -7.75 -3.03
CA VAL A 83 -3.79 -7.34 -2.40
C VAL A 83 -4.14 -8.37 -1.35
N THR A 84 -4.43 -7.93 -0.15
CA THR A 84 -4.82 -8.77 0.98
C THR A 84 -5.85 -8.09 1.87
N THR A 85 -6.37 -8.81 2.83
CA THR A 85 -7.26 -8.27 3.88
C THR A 85 -6.65 -8.41 5.26
N VAL A 86 -7.29 -7.85 6.28
CA VAL A 86 -6.84 -7.90 7.66
C VAL A 86 -7.99 -8.21 8.60
N ARG A 87 -7.74 -9.09 9.59
CA ARG A 87 -8.65 -9.39 10.72
C ARG A 87 -7.84 -9.46 12.01
N ASP A 88 -8.22 -8.67 12.99
CA ASP A 88 -7.53 -8.64 14.29
C ASP A 88 -7.59 -9.98 15.05
N GLU A 89 -8.68 -10.72 14.89
CA GLU A 89 -8.90 -12.02 15.54
C GLU A 89 -8.22 -13.21 14.85
N ALA A 90 -7.62 -12.98 13.68
CA ALA A 90 -6.96 -14.04 12.93
C ALA A 90 -5.76 -14.62 13.71
N PRO A 91 -5.51 -15.94 13.60
CA PRO A 91 -4.36 -16.56 14.24
C PRO A 91 -3.04 -15.89 13.83
N ARG A 92 -2.06 -15.86 14.72
CA ARG A 92 -0.72 -15.28 14.41
C ARG A 92 0.07 -16.05 13.34
N SER A 93 -0.36 -17.23 12.97
CA SER A 93 0.18 -17.99 11.83
C SER A 93 -0.39 -17.54 10.49
N SER A 94 -1.50 -16.82 10.49
CA SER A 94 -2.25 -16.37 9.32
C SER A 94 -1.65 -15.09 8.73
N LEU A 95 -1.67 -14.96 7.39
CA LEU A 95 -1.27 -13.73 6.70
C LEU A 95 -2.14 -12.54 7.08
N ILE A 96 -3.45 -12.78 7.21
CA ILE A 96 -4.43 -11.72 7.50
C ILE A 96 -4.38 -11.20 8.94
N ASN A 97 -3.57 -11.80 9.83
CA ASN A 97 -3.29 -11.20 11.13
C ASN A 97 -2.40 -9.95 10.94
N PRO A 98 -2.83 -8.77 11.43
CA PRO A 98 -2.14 -7.51 11.13
C PRO A 98 -0.65 -7.50 11.54
N ARG A 99 -0.29 -8.13 12.65
CA ARG A 99 1.11 -8.19 13.11
C ARG A 99 1.96 -9.12 12.24
N THR A 100 1.39 -10.24 11.81
CA THR A 100 2.06 -11.20 10.92
C THR A 100 2.23 -10.59 9.53
N MET A 101 1.18 -9.98 9.01
CA MET A 101 1.19 -9.28 7.73
C MET A 101 2.28 -8.21 7.68
N LEU A 102 2.31 -7.30 8.67
CA LEU A 102 3.33 -6.24 8.75
C LEU A 102 4.76 -6.80 8.82
N ARG A 103 4.96 -7.91 9.52
CA ARG A 103 6.27 -8.58 9.57
C ARG A 103 6.68 -9.18 8.23
N ILE A 104 5.72 -9.77 7.49
CA ILE A 104 5.97 -10.44 6.20
C ILE A 104 6.25 -9.40 5.12
N PHE A 105 5.44 -8.35 5.06
CA PHE A 105 5.56 -7.32 4.03
C PHE A 105 6.61 -6.24 4.31
N ALA A 106 7.23 -6.23 5.49
CA ALA A 106 8.21 -5.20 5.88
C ALA A 106 9.36 -5.03 4.87
N ASP A 107 9.78 -6.13 4.25
CA ASP A 107 10.90 -6.16 3.31
C ASP A 107 10.42 -6.42 1.86
N CYS A 108 9.11 -6.40 1.62
CA CYS A 108 8.53 -6.70 0.31
C CYS A 108 8.88 -5.61 -0.71
N LYS A 109 9.34 -6.02 -1.90
CA LYS A 109 9.75 -5.11 -2.97
C LYS A 109 8.61 -4.55 -3.83
N ILE A 110 7.39 -5.01 -3.62
CA ILE A 110 6.19 -4.51 -4.30
C ILE A 110 5.28 -3.81 -3.32
N ALA A 111 4.45 -2.90 -3.84
CA ALA A 111 3.40 -2.31 -3.02
C ALA A 111 2.36 -3.37 -2.64
N TRP A 112 1.73 -3.18 -1.49
CA TRP A 112 0.66 -4.06 -1.06
C TRP A 112 -0.53 -3.26 -0.57
N LEU A 113 -1.69 -3.64 -1.07
CA LEU A 113 -2.97 -3.01 -0.79
C LEU A 113 -3.70 -3.84 0.25
N VAL A 114 -4.05 -3.22 1.36
CA VAL A 114 -4.87 -3.82 2.41
C VAL A 114 -6.28 -3.32 2.28
N THR A 115 -7.20 -4.25 2.10
CA THR A 115 -8.64 -4.00 2.02
C THR A 115 -9.36 -4.69 3.19
N GLY A 116 -10.66 -4.53 3.30
CA GLY A 116 -11.48 -5.18 4.32
C GLY A 116 -12.95 -5.22 3.93
N GLU A 117 -13.76 -5.91 4.70
CA GLU A 117 -15.20 -6.08 4.40
C GLU A 117 -15.94 -4.75 4.23
N LYS A 118 -15.57 -3.75 5.02
CA LYS A 118 -16.12 -2.39 4.94
C LYS A 118 -15.81 -1.67 3.61
N HIS A 119 -14.86 -2.20 2.82
CA HIS A 119 -14.42 -1.60 1.56
C HIS A 119 -15.02 -2.28 0.32
N ARG A 120 -15.93 -3.24 0.49
CA ARG A 120 -16.55 -3.98 -0.64
C ARG A 120 -17.22 -3.06 -1.67
N GLN A 121 -17.83 -1.96 -1.21
CA GLN A 121 -18.53 -1.01 -2.08
C GLN A 121 -17.58 -0.10 -2.87
N SER A 122 -16.31 -0.07 -2.51
CA SER A 122 -15.29 0.76 -3.17
C SER A 122 -14.82 0.22 -4.51
N ALA A 123 -15.20 -1.01 -4.87
CA ALA A 123 -14.74 -1.69 -6.08
C ALA A 123 -15.56 -1.38 -7.35
N ASP A 124 -16.59 -0.53 -7.27
CA ASP A 124 -17.37 -0.11 -8.41
C ASP A 124 -16.68 1.03 -9.18
N GLY A 125 -16.19 0.70 -10.32
CA GLY A 125 -15.75 1.47 -11.48
C GLY A 125 -14.94 2.76 -11.29
N GLN A 126 -15.19 3.59 -10.28
CA GLN A 126 -14.58 4.90 -10.07
C GLN A 126 -13.69 5.00 -8.81
N TRP A 127 -13.51 3.89 -8.08
CA TRP A 127 -12.65 3.89 -6.91
C TRP A 127 -11.16 3.70 -7.30
N PRO A 128 -10.19 4.35 -6.62
CA PRO A 128 -10.37 5.44 -5.69
C PRO A 128 -10.63 6.77 -6.42
N SER A 129 -11.63 7.54 -6.02
CA SER A 129 -11.84 8.89 -6.55
C SER A 129 -10.94 9.92 -5.85
N GLU A 130 -10.44 9.60 -4.66
CA GLU A 130 -9.50 10.41 -3.89
C GLU A 130 -8.30 9.57 -3.42
N THR A 131 -7.10 10.04 -3.70
CA THR A 131 -5.86 9.47 -3.19
C THR A 131 -5.19 10.48 -2.27
N TRP A 132 -4.85 10.03 -1.08
CA TRP A 132 -4.18 10.82 -0.07
C TRP A 132 -2.79 10.27 0.21
N ILE A 133 -1.81 11.17 0.27
CA ILE A 133 -0.48 10.89 0.78
C ILE A 133 -0.11 11.97 1.79
N THR A 134 0.74 11.62 2.74
CA THR A 134 1.43 12.63 3.54
C THR A 134 2.83 12.82 2.99
N LEU A 135 3.29 14.05 2.94
CA LEU A 135 4.66 14.37 2.60
C LEU A 135 5.28 15.14 3.76
N ASP A 136 6.33 14.60 4.34
CA ASP A 136 7.01 15.18 5.49
C ASP A 136 8.47 15.56 5.15
N HIS A 137 9.27 15.86 6.18
CA HIS A 137 10.66 16.26 6.01
C HIS A 137 11.61 15.12 5.67
N ARG A 138 11.15 13.85 5.73
CA ARG A 138 11.97 12.66 5.45
C ARG A 138 12.09 12.44 3.95
N ARG A 139 13.25 11.97 3.52
CA ARG A 139 13.52 11.68 2.11
C ARG A 139 12.63 10.58 1.56
N GLU A 140 12.41 9.55 2.35
CA GLU A 140 11.67 8.33 2.03
C GLU A 140 10.20 8.62 1.73
N SER A 141 9.64 9.70 2.28
CA SER A 141 8.24 10.08 2.06
C SER A 141 7.89 10.32 0.58
N LYS A 142 8.91 10.55 -0.27
CA LYS A 142 8.75 10.75 -1.72
C LYS A 142 8.33 9.49 -2.48
N GLU A 143 8.61 8.32 -1.96
CA GLU A 143 8.31 7.06 -2.66
C GLU A 143 6.81 6.84 -2.87
N LYS A 144 5.99 7.40 -1.99
CA LYS A 144 4.54 7.42 -2.14
C LYS A 144 4.07 8.09 -3.44
N LEU A 145 4.86 9.04 -3.96
CA LEU A 145 4.51 9.82 -5.17
C LEU A 145 4.38 8.96 -6.42
N ILE A 146 5.16 7.88 -6.54
CA ILE A 146 5.09 6.97 -7.68
C ILE A 146 3.71 6.32 -7.74
N TRP A 147 3.26 5.75 -6.62
CA TRP A 147 1.97 5.10 -6.55
C TRP A 147 0.81 6.10 -6.61
N ALA A 148 0.97 7.27 -5.97
CA ALA A 148 0.01 8.35 -6.10
C ALA A 148 -0.17 8.79 -7.58
N SER A 149 0.94 8.88 -8.34
CA SER A 149 0.87 9.19 -9.77
C SER A 149 0.12 8.11 -10.57
N TYR A 150 0.29 6.84 -10.23
CA TYR A 150 -0.46 5.75 -10.86
C TYR A 150 -1.96 5.82 -10.54
N MET A 151 -2.33 6.19 -9.31
CA MET A 151 -3.75 6.37 -8.95
C MET A 151 -4.39 7.48 -9.79
N VAL A 152 -3.72 8.60 -9.99
CA VAL A 152 -4.25 9.66 -10.86
C VAL A 152 -4.36 9.19 -12.31
N ARG A 153 -3.30 8.61 -12.86
CA ARG A 153 -3.22 8.28 -14.29
C ARG A 153 -4.10 7.11 -14.70
N PHE A 154 -4.17 6.06 -13.91
CA PHE A 154 -4.87 4.82 -14.26
C PHE A 154 -6.28 4.73 -13.66
N PHE A 155 -6.51 5.39 -12.53
CA PHE A 155 -7.79 5.34 -11.83
C PHE A 155 -8.59 6.64 -11.97
N GLY A 156 -7.97 7.74 -12.42
CA GLY A 156 -8.61 9.05 -12.49
C GLY A 156 -8.82 9.69 -11.12
N SER A 157 -8.06 9.27 -10.12
CA SER A 157 -8.16 9.73 -8.74
C SER A 157 -7.68 11.18 -8.58
N ARG A 158 -8.31 11.96 -7.71
CA ARG A 158 -7.79 13.26 -7.28
C ARG A 158 -6.71 13.05 -6.22
N LEU A 159 -5.53 13.64 -6.42
CA LEU A 159 -4.43 13.53 -5.49
C LEU A 159 -4.42 14.71 -4.50
N THR A 160 -4.40 14.41 -3.21
CA THR A 160 -4.15 15.38 -2.15
C THR A 160 -2.87 15.01 -1.40
N ILE A 161 -1.95 15.96 -1.31
CA ILE A 161 -0.72 15.86 -0.55
C ILE A 161 -0.90 16.62 0.76
N ALA A 162 -1.02 15.90 1.85
CA ALA A 162 -1.15 16.49 3.19
C ALA A 162 0.25 16.73 3.80
N THR A 163 0.47 17.94 4.32
CA THR A 163 1.77 18.35 4.84
C THR A 163 1.67 18.82 6.29
N PRO A 164 2.53 18.32 7.20
CA PRO A 164 2.53 18.77 8.58
C PRO A 164 3.12 20.18 8.71
N ALA A 165 2.57 20.96 9.62
CA ALA A 165 3.16 22.24 10.02
C ALA A 165 4.35 21.98 10.96
N TYR A 166 5.52 22.52 10.62
CA TYR A 166 6.72 22.42 11.45
C TYR A 166 7.10 23.78 12.07
N SER A 167 7.42 23.79 13.36
CA SER A 167 8.03 24.95 14.03
C SER A 167 9.53 25.06 13.72
N ASP A 168 10.22 23.94 13.56
CA ASP A 168 11.64 23.88 13.22
C ASP A 168 11.92 24.35 11.79
N ALA A 169 12.89 25.26 11.63
CA ALA A 169 13.25 25.84 10.34
C ALA A 169 13.87 24.82 9.38
N GLY A 170 14.71 23.92 9.89
CA GLY A 170 15.35 22.87 9.09
C GLY A 170 14.34 21.85 8.56
N PHE A 171 13.33 21.51 9.37
CA PHE A 171 12.26 20.62 8.91
C PHE A 171 11.35 21.28 7.87
N ARG A 172 11.05 22.58 8.04
CA ARG A 172 10.32 23.35 7.01
C ARG A 172 11.05 23.40 5.68
N GLU A 173 12.37 23.62 5.71
CA GLU A 173 13.18 23.63 4.49
C GLU A 173 13.20 22.26 3.80
N LYS A 174 13.41 21.18 4.55
CA LYS A 174 13.36 19.82 4.01
C LYS A 174 11.98 19.49 3.41
N LEU A 175 10.89 19.84 4.09
CA LEU A 175 9.54 19.68 3.57
C LEU A 175 9.34 20.47 2.28
N ARG A 176 9.77 21.74 2.24
CA ARG A 176 9.71 22.58 1.03
C ARG A 176 10.44 21.91 -0.14
N ASN A 177 11.63 21.36 0.10
CA ASN A 177 12.39 20.64 -0.90
C ASN A 177 11.66 19.37 -1.38
N ASN A 178 10.99 18.65 -0.49
CA ASN A 178 10.19 17.50 -0.86
C ASN A 178 8.95 17.89 -1.69
N ILE A 179 8.29 19.01 -1.39
CA ILE A 179 7.18 19.55 -2.20
C ILE A 179 7.68 19.98 -3.60
N LEU A 180 8.83 20.65 -3.67
CA LEU A 180 9.44 21.01 -4.95
C LEU A 180 9.79 19.76 -5.79
N PHE A 181 10.30 18.72 -5.15
CA PHE A 181 10.54 17.44 -5.82
C PHE A 181 9.22 16.83 -6.33
N ALA A 182 8.18 16.79 -5.50
CA ALA A 182 6.87 16.30 -5.91
C ALA A 182 6.35 17.05 -7.14
N THR A 183 6.43 18.39 -7.13
CA THR A 183 6.02 19.23 -8.26
C THR A 183 6.83 18.91 -9.53
N LYS A 184 8.16 18.80 -9.42
CA LYS A 184 9.03 18.46 -10.55
C LYS A 184 8.76 17.06 -11.10
N MET A 185 8.42 16.11 -10.25
CA MET A 185 8.12 14.73 -10.66
C MET A 185 6.73 14.60 -11.28
N LEU A 186 5.71 15.23 -10.70
CA LEU A 186 4.32 15.05 -11.11
C LEU A 186 3.94 15.90 -12.33
N ARG A 187 4.53 17.08 -12.48
CA ARG A 187 4.24 18.01 -13.58
C ARG A 187 4.47 17.42 -14.99
N PRO A 188 5.61 16.79 -15.31
CA PRO A 188 5.83 16.16 -16.62
C PRO A 188 4.89 14.98 -16.89
N LEU A 189 4.33 14.37 -15.85
CA LEU A 189 3.37 13.28 -15.95
C LEU A 189 1.92 13.77 -16.07
N GLU A 190 1.71 15.10 -16.09
CA GLU A 190 0.38 15.74 -16.11
C GLU A 190 -0.51 15.27 -14.94
N VAL A 191 0.10 15.05 -13.77
CA VAL A 191 -0.60 14.65 -12.55
C VAL A 191 -0.88 15.87 -11.68
N PRO A 192 -2.11 16.42 -11.71
CA PRO A 192 -2.49 17.51 -10.82
C PRO A 192 -2.62 17.02 -9.38
N PHE A 193 -2.29 17.88 -8.44
CA PHE A 193 -2.51 17.61 -7.02
C PHE A 193 -2.90 18.89 -6.27
N THR A 194 -3.56 18.71 -5.15
CA THR A 194 -3.83 19.75 -4.17
C THR A 194 -3.00 19.52 -2.91
N THR A 195 -2.71 20.58 -2.18
CA THR A 195 -2.06 20.46 -0.87
C THR A 195 -3.08 20.72 0.24
N ALA A 196 -2.96 19.96 1.33
CA ALA A 196 -3.74 20.16 2.54
C ALA A 196 -2.79 20.32 3.73
N ASP A 197 -2.95 21.42 4.48
CA ASP A 197 -2.18 21.64 5.68
C ASP A 197 -2.72 20.80 6.83
N MET A 198 -1.83 20.14 7.54
CA MET A 198 -2.14 19.44 8.78
C MET A 198 -1.69 20.27 9.98
N PRO A 199 -2.42 20.21 11.10
CA PRO A 199 -1.98 20.87 12.33
C PRO A 199 -0.60 20.36 12.76
N SER A 200 0.12 21.20 13.49
CA SER A 200 1.38 20.80 14.11
C SER A 200 1.15 19.58 15.00
N SER A 201 1.82 18.50 14.70
CA SER A 201 1.65 17.25 15.40
C SER A 201 2.97 16.53 15.55
N ASN A 202 2.93 15.52 16.38
CA ASN A 202 4.06 14.66 16.62
C ASN A 202 4.69 14.19 15.30
N PHE A 203 5.88 14.66 15.00
CA PHE A 203 6.60 14.60 13.72
C PHE A 203 6.79 13.18 13.14
N ARG A 204 6.51 12.17 13.93
CA ARG A 204 6.82 10.78 13.61
C ARG A 204 5.73 10.03 12.88
N GLN A 205 4.50 10.55 12.85
CA GLN A 205 3.34 9.80 12.34
C GLN A 205 2.33 10.67 11.58
N PRO A 206 2.73 11.35 10.47
CA PRO A 206 1.83 12.24 9.75
C PRO A 206 0.58 11.52 9.21
N ASP A 207 0.68 10.25 8.78
CA ASP A 207 -0.46 9.47 8.30
C ASP A 207 -1.51 9.26 9.41
N MET A 208 -1.08 9.07 10.67
CA MET A 208 -1.99 8.94 11.81
C MET A 208 -2.72 10.24 12.13
N VAL A 209 -2.05 11.37 11.95
CA VAL A 209 -2.68 12.68 12.15
C VAL A 209 -3.75 12.92 11.10
N LEU A 210 -3.43 12.60 9.84
CA LEU A 210 -4.39 12.70 8.74
C LEU A 210 -5.65 11.88 9.04
N VAL A 211 -5.50 10.62 9.42
CA VAL A 211 -6.62 9.73 9.73
C VAL A 211 -7.39 10.17 10.97
N GLY A 212 -6.69 10.48 12.06
CA GLY A 212 -7.33 10.76 13.36
C GLY A 212 -7.99 12.13 13.44
N GLN A 213 -7.39 13.18 12.87
CA GLN A 213 -7.88 14.55 13.00
C GLN A 213 -8.77 15.01 11.85
N HIS A 214 -8.57 14.49 10.66
CA HIS A 214 -9.31 14.89 9.49
C HIS A 214 -10.34 13.86 9.02
N GLY A 215 -10.33 12.65 9.60
CA GLY A 215 -11.18 11.54 9.13
C GLY A 215 -10.95 11.20 7.66
N LYS A 216 -9.76 11.48 7.15
CA LYS A 216 -9.38 11.25 5.74
C LYS A 216 -8.36 10.11 5.64
N PRO A 217 -8.36 9.39 4.52
CA PRO A 217 -9.33 9.44 3.42
C PRO A 217 -10.68 8.83 3.79
N ASP A 218 -11.73 9.21 3.05
CA ASP A 218 -13.08 8.69 3.22
C ASP A 218 -13.16 7.18 2.90
N ALA A 219 -14.04 6.47 3.63
CA ALA A 219 -14.16 5.00 3.52
C ALA A 219 -14.60 4.52 2.13
N ALA A 220 -15.52 5.25 1.49
CA ALA A 220 -16.14 4.83 0.24
C ALA A 220 -15.32 5.25 -0.99
N THR A 221 -14.62 6.38 -0.91
CA THR A 221 -14.01 7.04 -2.08
C THR A 221 -12.49 7.11 -2.01
N GLY A 222 -11.92 6.96 -0.82
CA GLY A 222 -10.54 7.27 -0.54
C GLY A 222 -9.58 6.08 -0.60
N LEU A 223 -8.32 6.40 -0.87
CA LEU A 223 -7.17 5.52 -0.72
C LEU A 223 -6.08 6.29 0.01
N LEU A 224 -5.53 5.71 1.06
CA LEU A 224 -4.30 6.20 1.69
C LEU A 224 -3.09 5.45 1.11
N VAL A 225 -2.10 6.18 0.60
CA VAL A 225 -0.80 5.60 0.28
C VAL A 225 0.16 5.98 1.42
N ALA A 226 0.56 4.99 2.18
CA ALA A 226 1.40 5.12 3.37
C ALA A 226 2.73 4.39 3.17
N MET A 227 3.77 4.82 3.88
CA MET A 227 5.03 4.08 3.95
C MET A 227 5.07 3.16 5.16
N THR A 228 5.74 2.04 4.98
CA THR A 228 6.16 1.23 6.13
C THR A 228 7.36 1.88 6.82
N THR A 229 7.38 1.83 8.14
CA THR A 229 8.53 2.32 8.92
C THR A 229 9.67 1.32 8.84
N ASP A 230 10.87 1.80 8.52
CA ASP A 230 12.06 0.95 8.59
C ASP A 230 12.21 0.38 10.01
N ARG A 231 12.60 -0.89 10.10
CA ARG A 231 12.82 -1.55 11.39
C ARG A 231 13.90 -0.86 12.23
N ARG A 232 14.84 -0.15 11.58
CA ARG A 232 15.92 0.60 12.23
C ARG A 232 15.42 1.89 12.90
N ASP A 233 14.30 2.45 12.43
CA ASP A 233 13.73 3.70 12.92
C ASP A 233 12.62 3.49 13.97
N ARG A 234 12.43 2.25 14.43
CA ARG A 234 11.43 1.94 15.47
C ARG A 234 11.88 2.43 16.83
N ASP A 235 11.07 3.29 17.41
CA ASP A 235 11.30 3.82 18.75
C ASP A 235 10.81 2.89 19.86
N LEU A 236 11.27 3.18 21.12
CA LEU A 236 10.76 2.54 22.33
C LEU A 236 9.24 2.66 22.46
N LEU A 237 8.62 3.73 21.95
CA LEU A 237 7.17 3.90 21.91
C LEU A 237 6.49 2.90 20.98
N ASP A 238 7.10 2.54 19.86
CA ASP A 238 6.60 1.50 18.96
C ASP A 238 6.66 0.10 19.59
N MET A 239 7.56 -0.11 20.55
CA MET A 239 7.61 -1.36 21.32
C MET A 239 6.44 -1.52 22.28
N VAL A 240 5.93 -0.41 22.85
CA VAL A 240 4.83 -0.42 23.83
C VAL A 240 3.47 -0.27 23.14
N ALA A 241 3.33 0.70 22.24
CA ALA A 241 2.06 1.02 21.56
C ALA A 241 1.83 0.21 20.26
N GLY A 242 2.82 -0.54 19.83
CA GLY A 242 2.83 -1.23 18.53
C GLY A 242 3.20 -0.28 17.37
N PRO A 243 3.61 -0.86 16.23
CA PRO A 243 4.02 -0.06 15.08
C PRO A 243 2.87 0.82 14.56
N THR A 244 3.22 1.97 14.03
CA THR A 244 2.28 2.96 13.48
C THR A 244 1.34 2.35 12.46
N GLU A 245 1.85 1.48 11.62
CA GLU A 245 1.10 0.77 10.58
C GLU A 245 -0.03 -0.08 11.18
N LEU A 246 0.18 -0.68 12.35
CA LEU A 246 -0.87 -1.43 13.04
C LEU A 246 -2.03 -0.54 13.47
N ARG A 247 -1.72 0.67 13.91
CA ARG A 247 -2.75 1.66 14.27
C ARG A 247 -3.47 2.18 13.03
N LEU A 248 -2.74 2.43 11.94
CA LEU A 248 -3.34 2.81 10.66
C LEU A 248 -4.30 1.75 10.15
N LEU A 249 -3.92 0.47 10.17
CA LEU A 249 -4.78 -0.64 9.75
C LEU A 249 -6.10 -0.70 10.55
N ARG A 250 -6.07 -0.32 11.82
CA ARG A 250 -7.25 -0.33 12.68
C ARG A 250 -8.12 0.91 12.55
N GLN A 251 -7.52 2.07 12.35
CA GLN A 251 -8.18 3.36 12.45
C GLN A 251 -8.55 3.96 11.09
N CYS A 252 -7.79 3.64 10.05
CA CYS A 252 -8.09 4.18 8.73
C CYS A 252 -9.41 3.59 8.19
N PRO A 253 -10.36 4.45 7.83
CA PRO A 253 -11.65 3.98 7.32
C PRO A 253 -11.57 3.44 5.90
N SER A 254 -10.58 3.85 5.11
CA SER A 254 -10.39 3.47 3.71
C SER A 254 -9.32 2.38 3.54
N PRO A 255 -9.26 1.72 2.37
CA PRO A 255 -8.12 0.88 2.02
C PRO A 255 -6.79 1.63 2.13
N ILE A 256 -5.73 0.90 2.47
CA ILE A 256 -4.39 1.46 2.60
C ILE A 256 -3.46 0.73 1.65
N MET A 257 -2.75 1.49 0.82
CA MET A 257 -1.63 0.98 0.05
C MET A 257 -0.34 1.29 0.78
N PHE A 258 0.37 0.26 1.21
CA PHE A 258 1.68 0.42 1.80
C PHE A 258 2.77 0.28 0.73
N VAL A 259 3.75 1.15 0.83
CA VAL A 259 4.95 1.11 0.02
C VAL A 259 6.18 1.02 0.93
N ASN A 260 7.15 0.21 0.54
CA ASN A 260 8.40 0.09 1.27
C ASN A 260 9.46 0.99 0.67
N HIS A 261 10.43 1.36 1.49
CA HIS A 261 11.59 2.08 1.01
C HIS A 261 12.36 1.24 -0.03
N ARG A 262 12.77 1.89 -1.12
CA ARG A 262 13.52 1.28 -2.21
C ARG A 262 14.72 2.13 -2.56
N ASP A 263 15.92 1.62 -2.27
CA ASP A 263 17.18 2.31 -2.59
C ASP A 263 17.40 2.51 -4.10
N ASP A 264 16.78 1.66 -4.93
CA ASP A 264 16.95 1.68 -6.38
C ASP A 264 16.14 2.78 -7.12
N ILE A 265 15.17 3.41 -6.44
CA ILE A 265 14.36 4.48 -7.05
C ILE A 265 15.14 5.79 -7.16
N TYR A 266 16.12 6.03 -6.31
CA TYR A 266 16.90 7.27 -6.29
C TYR A 266 17.96 7.34 -7.39
N VAL A 267 18.30 6.23 -8.00
CA VAL A 267 19.28 6.15 -9.12
C VAL A 267 18.72 6.70 -10.42
N LEU A 268 17.42 6.84 -10.54
CA LEU A 268 16.75 7.33 -11.75
C LEU A 268 16.46 8.84 -11.74
N CYS A 269 16.86 9.55 -10.70
CA CYS A 269 16.57 10.97 -10.48
C CYS A 269 17.82 11.86 -10.40
N ASP A 270 19.03 11.32 -10.61
CA ASP A 270 20.31 12.08 -10.72
C ASP A 270 20.57 12.45 -12.21
#